data_14739959a63982966fd82db4de4cea2d
#
_entry.id   14739959a63982966fd82db4de4cea2d
#
_cell.length_a   1.000
_cell.length_b   1.000
_cell.length_c   1.000
_cell.angle_alpha   90.00
_cell.angle_beta   90.00
_cell.angle_gamma   90.00
#
_symmetry.space_group_name_H-M   'P 1'
#
loop_
_entity.id
_entity.type
_entity.pdbx_description
1 polymer ?
#
loop_
_entity_poly.entity_id
_entity_poly.type
_entity_poly.pdbx_seq_one_letter_code
_entity_poly.pdbx_strand_id
1 'polypeptide(L)'
;MINQPRNRILPNKNNILGILGGGQLGKMIAMSATKAGYKTHLYCPKGDNPAETVVNSFTHGEWDDFDKLVEFSNNVVCATSEFENIPSKTLELLANKTSVIPNSKVFRSAQIRSKEKEIAEKSGFKTPKWYLIKNTDDLISASKLMENGGILKTNSLGYDGKGQVRINKHSNLFEIWENLGSVECVLEEILEFKREISIMYFKSTDNSDGFFPISQNHHENGILRKTIAPAILNIVDERDLRLKTKKLSENLGLYGILAVELFELLDGSIVFNEIAPRPHNSFHWTLNGCDNSQFDILIRTMCGLPVKDVKSNGKWEMTNLIGQYENIISETSKDQDYILYLYGKHETKPGRKMGHLNKQIS
;
A
#
# COMPACT_ATOMS: atom_id res chain seq x y z
N MET A 1 4.29 24.95 4.75
CA MET A 1 3.08 25.59 4.21
C MET A 1 2.16 24.48 3.72
N ILE A 2 0.97 24.35 4.30
CA ILE A 2 -0.04 23.36 3.87
C ILE A 2 -0.53 23.86 2.51
N ASN A 3 -0.23 23.12 1.44
CA ASN A 3 -0.66 23.46 0.08
C ASN A 3 -2.20 23.60 0.06
N GLN A 4 -2.68 24.79 -0.29
CA GLN A 4 -4.09 25.05 -0.57
C GLN A 4 -4.62 24.11 -1.67
N PRO A 5 -5.96 23.85 -1.74
CA PRO A 5 -6.53 23.05 -2.82
C PRO A 5 -6.06 23.57 -4.17
N ARG A 6 -5.41 22.70 -4.92
CA ARG A 6 -4.85 23.08 -6.23
C ARG A 6 -5.98 23.15 -7.25
N ASN A 7 -5.83 24.02 -8.24
CA ASN A 7 -6.67 24.03 -9.44
C ASN A 7 -6.70 22.61 -10.05
N ARG A 8 -7.86 22.23 -10.58
CA ARG A 8 -8.03 20.96 -11.27
C ARG A 8 -7.01 20.81 -12.38
N ILE A 9 -6.34 19.67 -12.42
CA ILE A 9 -5.46 19.30 -13.51
C ILE A 9 -6.33 18.56 -14.53
N LEU A 10 -6.60 19.19 -15.68
CA LEU A 10 -7.37 18.57 -16.75
C LEU A 10 -6.45 17.89 -17.76
N PRO A 11 -6.91 16.83 -18.46
CA PRO A 11 -6.12 16.17 -19.50
C PRO A 11 -5.81 17.15 -20.63
N ASN A 12 -4.54 17.32 -20.95
CA ASN A 12 -4.06 18.04 -22.12
C ASN A 12 -2.62 17.61 -22.44
N LYS A 13 -2.09 18.06 -23.58
CA LYS A 13 -0.75 17.67 -24.06
C LYS A 13 0.40 18.07 -23.11
N ASN A 14 0.20 19.06 -22.24
CA ASN A 14 1.22 19.60 -21.34
C ASN A 14 1.09 19.07 -19.91
N ASN A 15 -0.03 18.46 -19.54
CA ASN A 15 -0.29 17.94 -18.20
C ASN A 15 0.12 16.46 -18.14
N ILE A 16 1.38 16.23 -17.81
CA ILE A 16 1.99 14.91 -17.67
C ILE A 16 2.00 14.53 -16.18
N LEU A 17 1.50 13.34 -15.85
CA LEU A 17 1.52 12.79 -14.50
C LEU A 17 2.80 11.99 -14.29
N GLY A 18 3.49 12.26 -13.20
CA GLY A 18 4.70 11.54 -12.79
C GLY A 18 4.38 10.28 -12.00
N ILE A 19 5.10 9.20 -12.27
CA ILE A 19 5.02 7.94 -11.53
C ILE A 19 6.43 7.56 -11.08
N LEU A 20 6.61 7.34 -9.78
CA LEU A 20 7.86 6.88 -9.19
C LEU A 20 7.76 5.39 -8.93
N GLY A 21 8.63 4.62 -9.60
CA GLY A 21 8.65 3.16 -9.53
C GLY A 21 8.02 2.48 -10.75
N GLY A 22 8.75 1.48 -11.28
CA GLY A 22 8.46 0.81 -12.55
C GLY A 22 7.70 -0.52 -12.44
N GLY A 23 7.21 -0.88 -11.25
CA GLY A 23 6.56 -2.15 -10.98
C GLY A 23 5.13 -2.25 -11.50
N GLN A 24 4.42 -3.29 -11.06
CA GLN A 24 3.05 -3.56 -11.50
C GLN A 24 2.04 -2.48 -11.10
N LEU A 25 2.22 -1.85 -9.93
CA LEU A 25 1.32 -0.78 -9.50
C LEU A 25 1.52 0.45 -10.37
N GLY A 26 2.77 0.81 -10.68
CA GLY A 26 3.11 1.87 -11.64
C GLY A 26 2.49 1.63 -13.02
N LYS A 27 2.55 0.37 -13.51
CA LYS A 27 1.88 -0.02 -14.75
C LYS A 27 0.37 0.24 -14.71
N MET A 28 -0.32 -0.22 -13.67
CA MET A 28 -1.77 -0.04 -13.53
C MET A 28 -2.17 1.43 -13.29
N ILE A 29 -1.33 2.22 -12.60
CA ILE A 29 -1.51 3.67 -12.48
C ILE A 29 -1.43 4.34 -13.86
N ALA A 30 -0.41 4.00 -14.67
CA ALA A 30 -0.24 4.55 -16.01
C ALA A 30 -1.40 4.18 -16.94
N MET A 31 -1.88 2.93 -16.89
CA MET A 31 -3.05 2.49 -17.66
C MET A 31 -4.30 3.28 -17.29
N SER A 32 -4.54 3.50 -16.00
CA SER A 32 -5.68 4.32 -15.54
C SER A 32 -5.54 5.78 -15.95
N ALA A 33 -4.34 6.37 -15.86
CA ALA A 33 -4.07 7.72 -16.33
C ALA A 33 -4.35 7.85 -17.83
N THR A 34 -3.90 6.89 -18.65
CA THR A 34 -4.14 6.85 -20.09
C THR A 34 -5.64 6.73 -20.41
N LYS A 35 -6.37 5.86 -19.70
CA LYS A 35 -7.84 5.75 -19.81
C LYS A 35 -8.53 7.09 -19.54
N ALA A 36 -8.00 7.90 -18.62
CA ALA A 36 -8.51 9.22 -18.26
C ALA A 36 -7.99 10.35 -19.18
N GLY A 37 -7.20 10.04 -20.21
CA GLY A 37 -6.68 11.00 -21.19
C GLY A 37 -5.41 11.73 -20.78
N TYR A 38 -4.72 11.30 -19.69
CA TYR A 38 -3.45 11.88 -19.28
C TYR A 38 -2.27 11.14 -19.90
N LYS A 39 -1.19 11.89 -20.12
CA LYS A 39 0.12 11.34 -20.39
C LYS A 39 0.83 11.05 -19.07
N THR A 40 1.75 10.07 -19.10
CA THR A 40 2.54 9.68 -17.94
C THR A 40 4.03 9.69 -18.25
N HIS A 41 4.82 10.09 -17.25
CA HIS A 41 6.28 9.99 -17.24
C HIS A 41 6.69 9.15 -16.03
N LEU A 42 7.43 8.08 -16.28
CA LEU A 42 7.94 7.16 -15.27
C LEU A 42 9.36 7.57 -14.87
N TYR A 43 9.65 7.50 -13.57
CA TYR A 43 11.02 7.57 -13.04
C TYR A 43 11.29 6.33 -12.19
N CYS A 44 12.32 5.58 -12.51
CA CYS A 44 12.76 4.41 -11.74
C CYS A 44 14.21 4.04 -12.05
N PRO A 45 14.91 3.30 -11.17
CA PRO A 45 16.16 2.64 -11.51
C PRO A 45 15.98 1.65 -12.68
N LYS A 46 17.07 1.37 -13.38
CA LYS A 46 17.06 0.31 -14.41
C LYS A 46 16.74 -1.03 -13.78
N GLY A 47 15.92 -1.84 -14.46
CA GLY A 47 15.55 -3.16 -13.97
C GLY A 47 14.36 -3.78 -14.70
N ASP A 48 13.71 -4.72 -14.05
CA ASP A 48 12.47 -5.33 -14.53
C ASP A 48 11.27 -4.44 -14.19
N ASN A 49 11.02 -3.49 -15.07
CA ASN A 49 10.07 -2.39 -14.91
C ASN A 49 8.86 -2.55 -15.85
N PRO A 50 7.86 -3.37 -15.54
CA PRO A 50 6.72 -3.60 -16.41
C PRO A 50 5.90 -2.33 -16.74
N ALA A 51 6.03 -1.26 -15.96
CA ALA A 51 5.36 0.01 -16.24
C ALA A 51 5.89 0.70 -17.51
N GLU A 52 7.15 0.46 -17.90
CA GLU A 52 7.74 1.06 -19.11
C GLU A 52 6.97 0.73 -20.38
N THR A 53 6.27 -0.39 -20.40
CA THR A 53 5.51 -0.86 -21.58
C THR A 53 4.23 -0.05 -21.85
N VAL A 54 3.81 0.82 -20.91
CA VAL A 54 2.50 1.52 -20.99
C VAL A 54 2.57 3.01 -20.70
N VAL A 55 3.74 3.55 -20.37
CA VAL A 55 3.94 4.99 -20.15
C VAL A 55 4.29 5.72 -21.47
N ASN A 56 4.08 7.04 -21.51
CA ASN A 56 4.43 7.85 -22.67
C ASN A 56 5.93 8.16 -22.74
N SER A 57 6.57 8.28 -21.58
CA SER A 57 8.01 8.52 -21.46
C SER A 57 8.53 7.99 -20.13
N PHE A 58 9.84 7.73 -20.06
CA PHE A 58 10.47 7.32 -18.81
C PHE A 58 11.90 7.86 -18.71
N THR A 59 12.35 7.99 -17.47
CA THR A 59 13.74 8.34 -17.11
C THR A 59 14.29 7.29 -16.16
N HIS A 60 15.43 6.68 -16.51
CA HIS A 60 16.16 5.81 -15.61
C HIS A 60 17.13 6.63 -14.75
N GLY A 61 16.96 6.55 -13.44
CA GLY A 61 17.84 7.17 -12.45
C GLY A 61 17.70 6.50 -11.09
N GLU A 62 18.77 6.51 -10.33
CA GLU A 62 18.76 6.05 -8.93
C GLU A 62 17.99 7.07 -8.08
N TRP A 63 17.55 6.64 -6.88
CA TRP A 63 16.73 7.48 -6.01
C TRP A 63 17.48 8.69 -5.41
N ASP A 64 18.79 8.74 -5.53
CA ASP A 64 19.70 9.83 -5.14
C ASP A 64 20.32 10.58 -6.32
N ASP A 65 19.92 10.27 -7.56
CA ASP A 65 20.28 11.04 -8.76
C ASP A 65 19.45 12.33 -8.82
N PHE A 66 19.88 13.32 -8.04
CA PHE A 66 19.12 14.56 -7.85
C PHE A 66 18.97 15.38 -9.13
N ASP A 67 19.91 15.33 -10.05
CA ASP A 67 19.84 16.06 -11.32
C ASP A 67 18.72 15.51 -12.20
N LYS A 68 18.65 14.19 -12.36
CA LYS A 68 17.56 13.54 -13.10
C LYS A 68 16.22 13.68 -12.42
N LEU A 69 16.17 13.67 -11.07
CA LEU A 69 14.94 13.91 -10.33
C LEU A 69 14.42 15.34 -10.54
N VAL A 70 15.32 16.33 -10.60
CA VAL A 70 14.96 17.72 -10.93
C VAL A 70 14.44 17.80 -12.37
N GLU A 71 15.12 17.17 -13.34
CA GLU A 71 14.66 17.11 -14.73
C GLU A 71 13.27 16.45 -14.83
N PHE A 72 13.09 15.30 -14.20
CA PHE A 72 11.78 14.63 -14.12
C PHE A 72 10.71 15.56 -13.55
N SER A 73 11.01 16.25 -12.44
CA SER A 73 10.05 17.13 -11.77
C SER A 73 9.61 18.33 -12.62
N ASN A 74 10.48 18.82 -13.51
CA ASN A 74 10.17 19.90 -14.44
C ASN A 74 9.24 19.45 -15.58
N ASN A 75 9.17 18.15 -15.85
CA ASN A 75 8.37 17.57 -16.93
C ASN A 75 6.98 17.09 -16.48
N VAL A 76 6.67 17.15 -15.17
CA VAL A 76 5.40 16.63 -14.63
C VAL A 76 4.67 17.68 -13.80
N VAL A 77 3.35 17.68 -13.87
CA VAL A 77 2.51 18.63 -13.10
C VAL A 77 2.18 18.14 -11.70
N CYS A 78 2.19 16.83 -11.49
CA CYS A 78 2.13 16.17 -10.18
C CYS A 78 2.71 14.76 -10.30
N ALA A 79 3.11 14.16 -9.19
CA ALA A 79 3.68 12.83 -9.14
C ALA A 79 3.07 11.99 -8.02
N THR A 80 3.11 10.67 -8.20
CA THR A 80 2.79 9.68 -7.17
C THR A 80 3.86 8.59 -7.11
N SER A 81 3.89 7.81 -6.04
CA SER A 81 4.76 6.65 -5.95
C SER A 81 3.94 5.35 -5.94
N GLU A 82 4.46 4.32 -6.61
CA GLU A 82 3.87 2.99 -6.61
C GLU A 82 4.28 2.15 -5.39
N PHE A 83 5.30 2.56 -4.64
CA PHE A 83 5.79 1.82 -3.47
C PHE A 83 6.15 2.78 -2.33
N GLU A 84 6.07 2.27 -1.11
CA GLU A 84 6.25 3.07 0.11
C GLU A 84 7.71 3.35 0.47
N ASN A 85 8.65 2.48 0.09
CA ASN A 85 10.05 2.55 0.55
C ASN A 85 10.95 3.47 -0.29
N ILE A 86 10.37 4.43 -1.01
CA ILE A 86 11.13 5.48 -1.68
C ILE A 86 11.83 6.37 -0.65
N PRO A 87 13.13 6.72 -0.82
CA PRO A 87 13.82 7.55 0.15
C PRO A 87 13.11 8.90 0.38
N SER A 88 12.94 9.28 1.65
CA SER A 88 12.24 10.54 1.99
C SER A 88 12.87 11.78 1.39
N LYS A 89 14.21 11.81 1.24
CA LYS A 89 14.93 12.91 0.57
C LYS A 89 14.50 13.08 -0.88
N THR A 90 14.27 11.97 -1.61
CA THR A 90 13.77 11.97 -2.98
C THR A 90 12.39 12.63 -3.05
N LEU A 91 11.47 12.24 -2.17
CA LEU A 91 10.13 12.81 -2.13
C LEU A 91 10.13 14.28 -1.70
N GLU A 92 11.01 14.67 -0.77
CA GLU A 92 11.18 16.05 -0.32
C GLU A 92 11.73 16.94 -1.44
N LEU A 93 12.73 16.46 -2.21
CA LEU A 93 13.24 17.15 -3.38
C LEU A 93 12.12 17.41 -4.41
N LEU A 94 11.39 16.37 -4.75
CA LEU A 94 10.29 16.48 -5.72
C LEU A 94 9.20 17.42 -5.21
N ALA A 95 8.85 17.36 -3.92
CA ALA A 95 7.81 18.21 -3.32
C ALA A 95 8.14 19.71 -3.37
N ASN A 96 9.43 20.10 -3.52
CA ASN A 96 9.85 21.48 -3.71
C ASN A 96 9.61 21.97 -5.15
N LYS A 97 9.42 21.09 -6.11
CA LYS A 97 9.30 21.40 -7.55
C LYS A 97 7.92 21.09 -8.10
N THR A 98 7.35 19.94 -7.72
CA THR A 98 6.05 19.47 -8.18
C THR A 98 5.22 18.92 -7.02
N SER A 99 3.92 18.68 -7.25
CA SER A 99 3.06 18.04 -6.25
C SER A 99 3.34 16.57 -6.15
N VAL A 100 3.61 16.07 -4.95
CA VAL A 100 3.68 14.63 -4.68
C VAL A 100 2.44 14.22 -3.89
N ILE A 101 1.68 13.24 -4.40
CA ILE A 101 0.41 12.78 -3.82
C ILE A 101 0.42 11.24 -3.74
N PRO A 102 0.31 10.68 -2.53
CA PRO A 102 0.35 11.33 -1.22
C PRO A 102 1.66 12.07 -0.95
N ASN A 103 1.64 13.03 -0.01
CA ASN A 103 2.83 13.83 0.28
C ASN A 103 3.90 13.03 1.05
N SER A 104 5.13 13.54 1.09
CA SER A 104 6.29 12.89 1.72
C SER A 104 6.10 12.55 3.20
N LYS A 105 5.31 13.35 3.94
CA LYS A 105 5.02 13.08 5.37
C LYS A 105 4.23 11.78 5.55
N VAL A 106 3.28 11.51 4.66
CA VAL A 106 2.47 10.28 4.69
C VAL A 106 3.35 9.07 4.44
N PHE A 107 4.20 9.12 3.40
CA PHE A 107 5.17 8.06 3.12
C PHE A 107 6.12 7.82 4.30
N ARG A 108 6.68 8.89 4.87
CA ARG A 108 7.57 8.78 6.04
C ARG A 108 6.88 8.13 7.25
N SER A 109 5.59 8.38 7.45
CA SER A 109 4.83 7.75 8.54
C SER A 109 4.63 6.26 8.28
N ALA A 110 4.36 5.83 7.05
CA ALA A 110 4.21 4.44 6.67
C ALA A 110 5.55 3.66 6.65
N GLN A 111 6.68 4.36 6.44
CA GLN A 111 8.01 3.75 6.42
C GLN A 111 8.55 3.38 7.81
N ILE A 112 7.99 3.90 8.90
CA ILE A 112 8.49 3.75 10.26
C ILE A 112 7.38 3.18 11.13
N ARG A 113 7.48 1.88 11.47
CA ARG A 113 6.44 1.12 12.18
C ARG A 113 6.03 1.72 13.52
N SER A 114 6.98 2.25 14.29
CA SER A 114 6.67 2.92 15.56
C SER A 114 5.82 4.18 15.35
N LYS A 115 6.12 4.99 14.33
CA LYS A 115 5.34 6.20 14.00
C LYS A 115 3.97 5.85 13.44
N GLU A 116 3.89 4.80 12.65
CA GLU A 116 2.64 4.29 12.10
C GLU A 116 1.69 3.88 13.21
N LYS A 117 2.18 3.12 14.20
CA LYS A 117 1.40 2.72 15.38
C LYS A 117 0.99 3.91 16.25
N GLU A 118 1.93 4.81 16.57
CA GLU A 118 1.63 6.02 17.33
C GLU A 118 0.51 6.86 16.70
N ILE A 119 0.53 7.03 15.37
CA ILE A 119 -0.49 7.83 14.68
C ILE A 119 -1.82 7.08 14.58
N ALA A 120 -1.79 5.74 14.47
CA ALA A 120 -2.99 4.91 14.53
C ALA A 120 -3.67 5.00 15.90
N GLU A 121 -2.92 4.89 16.99
CA GLU A 121 -3.41 5.04 18.37
C GLU A 121 -4.00 6.43 18.62
N LYS A 122 -3.33 7.49 18.19
CA LYS A 122 -3.84 8.88 18.24
C LYS A 122 -5.13 9.05 17.44
N SER A 123 -5.36 8.20 16.46
CA SER A 123 -6.57 8.20 15.62
C SER A 123 -7.70 7.34 16.20
N GLY A 124 -7.43 6.64 17.31
CA GLY A 124 -8.40 5.82 18.05
C GLY A 124 -8.40 4.35 17.67
N PHE A 125 -7.45 3.89 16.86
CA PHE A 125 -7.26 2.46 16.64
C PHE A 125 -6.65 1.79 17.86
N LYS A 126 -7.05 0.54 18.11
CA LYS A 126 -6.26 -0.37 18.94
C LYS A 126 -5.11 -0.91 18.11
N THR A 127 -3.91 -1.01 18.67
CA THR A 127 -2.76 -1.68 18.09
C THR A 127 -2.45 -2.96 18.88
N PRO A 128 -1.70 -3.92 18.32
CA PRO A 128 -1.05 -4.94 19.15
C PRO A 128 -0.22 -4.26 20.23
N LYS A 129 -0.06 -4.87 21.39
CA LYS A 129 0.92 -4.39 22.36
C LYS A 129 2.31 -4.39 21.72
N TRP A 130 3.03 -3.27 21.80
CA TRP A 130 4.30 -3.14 21.13
C TRP A 130 5.32 -2.34 21.93
N TYR A 131 6.60 -2.57 21.64
CA TYR A 131 7.73 -1.88 22.25
C TYR A 131 8.75 -1.50 21.18
N LEU A 132 9.29 -0.28 21.28
CA LEU A 132 10.42 0.15 20.46
C LEU A 132 11.71 -0.42 21.06
N ILE A 133 12.49 -1.09 20.22
CA ILE A 133 13.72 -1.78 20.58
C ILE A 133 14.89 -1.10 19.90
N LYS A 134 15.79 -0.51 20.68
CA LYS A 134 16.96 0.22 20.19
C LYS A 134 18.29 -0.53 20.43
N ASN A 135 18.24 -1.50 21.32
CA ASN A 135 19.39 -2.31 21.70
C ASN A 135 18.94 -3.66 22.29
N THR A 136 19.87 -4.52 22.59
CA THR A 136 19.59 -5.86 23.12
C THR A 136 18.96 -5.83 24.52
N ASP A 137 19.30 -4.85 25.36
CA ASP A 137 18.71 -4.73 26.71
C ASP A 137 17.23 -4.36 26.65
N ASP A 138 16.85 -3.48 25.71
CA ASP A 138 15.43 -3.18 25.41
C ASP A 138 14.71 -4.46 25.00
N LEU A 139 15.32 -5.27 24.09
CA LEU A 139 14.73 -6.51 23.60
C LEU A 139 14.53 -7.53 24.72
N ILE A 140 15.53 -7.72 25.59
CA ILE A 140 15.45 -8.61 26.75
C ILE A 140 14.34 -8.14 27.70
N SER A 141 14.26 -6.84 27.96
CA SER A 141 13.26 -6.28 28.87
C SER A 141 11.84 -6.41 28.30
N ALA A 142 11.65 -6.06 27.03
CA ALA A 142 10.37 -6.13 26.36
C ALA A 142 9.89 -7.59 26.17
N SER A 143 10.80 -8.54 25.87
CA SER A 143 10.44 -9.95 25.67
C SER A 143 9.84 -10.59 26.92
N LYS A 144 10.27 -10.18 28.11
CA LYS A 144 9.71 -10.63 29.40
C LYS A 144 8.27 -10.19 29.62
N LEU A 145 7.84 -9.13 28.94
CA LEU A 145 6.48 -8.57 29.01
C LEU A 145 5.52 -9.15 27.95
N MET A 146 6.04 -10.05 27.08
CA MET A 146 5.30 -10.77 26.05
C MET A 146 5.06 -12.22 26.48
N GLU A 147 3.94 -12.50 27.13
CA GLU A 147 3.62 -13.81 27.72
C GLU A 147 3.69 -14.96 26.70
N ASN A 148 3.19 -14.75 25.50
CA ASN A 148 3.14 -15.74 24.41
C ASN A 148 4.25 -15.57 23.36
N GLY A 149 5.33 -14.84 23.71
CA GLY A 149 6.35 -14.42 22.76
C GLY A 149 5.89 -13.23 21.92
N GLY A 150 6.65 -12.91 20.88
CA GLY A 150 6.39 -11.75 20.04
C GLY A 150 6.91 -11.89 18.62
N ILE A 151 6.61 -10.90 17.80
CA ILE A 151 7.19 -10.74 16.47
C ILE A 151 8.08 -9.51 16.51
N LEU A 152 9.39 -9.74 16.38
CA LEU A 152 10.38 -8.67 16.27
C LEU A 152 10.48 -8.28 14.79
N LYS A 153 10.22 -7.01 14.49
CA LYS A 153 10.21 -6.46 13.11
C LYS A 153 11.19 -5.28 13.04
N THR A 154 11.97 -5.17 11.98
CA THR A 154 12.74 -3.93 11.75
C THR A 154 11.79 -2.73 11.73
N ASN A 155 12.18 -1.62 12.38
CA ASN A 155 11.33 -0.42 12.48
C ASN A 155 11.11 0.26 11.12
N SER A 156 12.00 -0.01 10.15
CA SER A 156 11.92 0.52 8.78
C SER A 156 12.31 -0.54 7.73
N LEU A 157 11.92 -0.32 6.47
CA LEU A 157 12.30 -1.11 5.29
C LEU A 157 11.81 -2.57 5.25
N GLY A 158 10.97 -3.02 6.17
CA GLY A 158 10.33 -4.34 6.12
C GLY A 158 9.15 -4.37 5.14
N TYR A 159 9.01 -5.46 4.36
CA TYR A 159 7.88 -5.70 3.46
C TYR A 159 7.68 -7.20 3.20
N ASP A 160 6.46 -7.63 2.87
CA ASP A 160 6.11 -9.02 2.54
C ASP A 160 6.74 -10.06 3.50
N GLY A 161 6.72 -9.80 4.82
CA GLY A 161 7.30 -10.68 5.86
C GLY A 161 8.82 -10.65 6.01
N LYS A 162 9.54 -9.86 5.23
CA LYS A 162 11.00 -9.67 5.38
C LYS A 162 11.33 -8.74 6.55
N GLY A 163 12.47 -8.99 7.19
CA GLY A 163 12.92 -8.20 8.34
C GLY A 163 12.08 -8.45 9.60
N GLN A 164 11.50 -9.66 9.75
CA GLN A 164 10.77 -10.04 10.94
C GLN A 164 11.13 -11.46 11.41
N VAL A 165 11.11 -11.67 12.72
CA VAL A 165 11.40 -12.96 13.37
C VAL A 165 10.43 -13.16 14.54
N ARG A 166 9.85 -14.36 14.66
CA ARG A 166 9.11 -14.76 15.86
C ARG A 166 10.09 -15.06 16.98
N ILE A 167 9.85 -14.51 18.16
CA ILE A 167 10.61 -14.79 19.37
C ILE A 167 9.72 -15.41 20.43
N ASN A 168 10.32 -16.28 21.26
CA ASN A 168 9.72 -16.90 22.40
C ASN A 168 10.73 -16.97 23.56
N LYS A 169 10.33 -17.53 24.69
CA LYS A 169 11.19 -17.65 25.91
C LYS A 169 12.48 -18.44 25.72
N HIS A 170 12.63 -19.23 24.66
CA HIS A 170 13.82 -20.03 24.36
C HIS A 170 14.69 -19.41 23.26
N SER A 171 14.28 -18.28 22.70
CA SER A 171 14.98 -17.61 21.60
C SER A 171 16.31 -17.02 22.07
N ASN A 172 17.36 -17.18 21.26
CA ASN A 172 18.63 -16.47 21.45
C ASN A 172 18.49 -15.02 20.95
N LEU A 173 18.14 -14.11 21.86
CA LEU A 173 17.81 -12.73 21.52
C LEU A 173 19.03 -11.96 20.97
N PHE A 174 20.26 -12.29 21.38
CA PHE A 174 21.48 -11.68 20.85
C PHE A 174 21.69 -12.03 19.37
N GLU A 175 21.63 -13.32 19.06
CA GLU A 175 21.79 -13.82 17.69
C GLU A 175 20.70 -13.27 16.77
N ILE A 176 19.44 -13.23 17.23
CA ILE A 176 18.32 -12.65 16.48
C ILE A 176 18.55 -11.17 16.19
N TRP A 177 19.00 -10.41 17.20
CA TRP A 177 19.31 -8.99 17.05
C TRP A 177 20.42 -8.74 16.02
N GLU A 178 21.52 -9.51 16.12
CA GLU A 178 22.63 -9.44 15.15
C GLU A 178 22.17 -9.81 13.73
N ASN A 179 21.39 -10.88 13.56
CA ASN A 179 20.87 -11.33 12.28
C ASN A 179 19.92 -10.32 11.62
N LEU A 180 19.24 -9.48 12.42
CA LEU A 180 18.44 -8.35 11.92
C LEU A 180 19.28 -7.11 11.62
N GLY A 181 20.62 -7.18 11.77
CA GLY A 181 21.56 -6.11 11.46
C GLY A 181 21.74 -5.10 12.58
N SER A 182 21.35 -5.43 13.82
CA SER A 182 21.47 -4.56 15.01
C SER A 182 20.87 -3.17 14.80
N VAL A 183 19.72 -3.13 14.13
CA VAL A 183 18.97 -1.91 13.81
C VAL A 183 17.76 -1.74 14.72
N GLU A 184 17.23 -0.52 14.77
CA GLU A 184 16.01 -0.24 15.54
C GLU A 184 14.84 -1.13 15.06
N CYS A 185 14.16 -1.78 16.01
CA CYS A 185 13.07 -2.70 15.77
C CYS A 185 11.82 -2.33 16.57
N VAL A 186 10.71 -2.96 16.22
CA VAL A 186 9.47 -2.99 17.02
C VAL A 186 9.21 -4.44 17.41
N LEU A 187 9.03 -4.71 18.69
CA LEU A 187 8.53 -5.99 19.19
C LEU A 187 7.03 -5.89 19.39
N GLU A 188 6.27 -6.74 18.72
CA GLU A 188 4.80 -6.79 18.77
C GLU A 188 4.32 -8.11 19.37
N GLU A 189 3.21 -8.08 20.11
CA GLU A 189 2.55 -9.31 20.57
C GLU A 189 2.01 -10.11 19.38
N ILE A 190 1.95 -11.44 19.57
CA ILE A 190 1.31 -12.35 18.61
C ILE A 190 -0.19 -12.32 18.85
N LEU A 191 -0.95 -11.92 17.85
CA LEU A 191 -2.41 -11.92 17.92
C LEU A 191 -3.00 -13.20 17.32
N GLU A 192 -4.01 -13.76 18.00
CA GLU A 192 -4.92 -14.72 17.41
C GLU A 192 -6.10 -13.96 16.80
N PHE A 193 -6.29 -14.09 15.50
CA PHE A 193 -7.33 -13.38 14.79
C PHE A 193 -8.21 -14.31 13.96
N LYS A 194 -9.44 -13.90 13.75
CA LYS A 194 -10.44 -14.60 12.96
C LYS A 194 -10.19 -14.43 11.46
N ARG A 195 -9.83 -13.20 11.06
CA ARG A 195 -9.54 -12.84 9.67
C ARG A 195 -8.78 -11.52 9.59
N GLU A 196 -8.17 -11.32 8.44
CA GLU A 196 -7.57 -10.05 8.05
C GLU A 196 -8.52 -9.26 7.16
N ILE A 197 -8.62 -7.96 7.37
CA ILE A 197 -9.44 -7.07 6.56
C ILE A 197 -8.63 -5.84 6.15
N SER A 198 -9.04 -5.20 5.06
CA SER A 198 -8.49 -3.91 4.63
C SER A 198 -9.61 -2.93 4.35
N ILE A 199 -9.41 -1.68 4.78
CA ILE A 199 -10.23 -0.54 4.38
C ILE A 199 -9.36 0.43 3.57
N MET A 200 -9.91 1.00 2.50
CA MET A 200 -9.22 2.03 1.73
C MET A 200 -10.03 3.32 1.75
N TYR A 201 -9.37 4.37 2.23
CA TYR A 201 -9.85 5.74 2.21
C TYR A 201 -9.10 6.55 1.15
N PHE A 202 -9.75 7.55 0.60
CA PHE A 202 -9.15 8.48 -0.35
C PHE A 202 -9.69 9.89 -0.15
N LYS A 203 -8.82 10.87 -0.43
CA LYS A 203 -9.15 12.29 -0.37
C LYS A 203 -8.54 13.01 -1.56
N SER A 204 -9.39 13.72 -2.29
CA SER A 204 -8.97 14.54 -3.42
C SER A 204 -8.51 15.93 -2.96
N THR A 205 -7.68 16.56 -3.77
CA THR A 205 -7.21 17.93 -3.53
C THR A 205 -8.31 18.99 -3.63
N ASP A 206 -9.52 18.64 -4.10
CA ASP A 206 -10.72 19.47 -4.01
C ASP A 206 -11.46 19.31 -2.66
N ASN A 207 -10.89 18.53 -1.72
CA ASN A 207 -11.42 18.16 -0.41
C ASN A 207 -12.60 17.17 -0.41
N SER A 208 -13.05 16.67 -1.56
CA SER A 208 -13.96 15.53 -1.57
C SER A 208 -13.25 14.25 -1.11
N ASP A 209 -13.94 13.34 -0.46
CA ASP A 209 -13.40 12.11 0.09
C ASP A 209 -14.38 10.94 -0.08
N GLY A 210 -13.89 9.73 0.22
CA GLY A 210 -14.72 8.54 0.20
C GLY A 210 -13.94 7.28 0.56
N PHE A 211 -14.64 6.15 0.48
CA PHE A 211 -14.14 4.83 0.81
C PHE A 211 -14.43 3.83 -0.30
N PHE A 212 -13.58 2.82 -0.41
CA PHE A 212 -13.93 1.56 -1.06
C PHE A 212 -14.65 0.63 -0.09
N PRO A 213 -15.45 -0.33 -0.59
CA PRO A 213 -15.96 -1.42 0.21
C PRO A 213 -14.79 -2.20 0.85
N ILE A 214 -15.01 -2.70 2.06
CA ILE A 214 -14.00 -3.42 2.84
C ILE A 214 -13.64 -4.73 2.15
N SER A 215 -12.36 -5.09 2.17
CA SER A 215 -11.83 -6.36 1.65
C SER A 215 -11.48 -7.31 2.80
N GLN A 216 -11.77 -8.59 2.64
CA GLN A 216 -11.27 -9.67 3.49
C GLN A 216 -10.10 -10.35 2.80
N ASN A 217 -9.00 -10.52 3.52
CA ASN A 217 -7.73 -11.01 2.99
C ASN A 217 -7.39 -12.38 3.55
N HIS A 218 -6.70 -13.16 2.76
CA HIS A 218 -6.11 -14.43 3.16
C HIS A 218 -4.63 -14.42 2.77
N HIS A 219 -3.75 -14.41 3.79
CA HIS A 219 -2.31 -14.48 3.61
C HIS A 219 -1.79 -15.90 3.92
N GLU A 220 -0.77 -16.29 3.18
CA GLU A 220 0.02 -17.48 3.46
C GLU A 220 1.49 -17.07 3.51
N ASN A 221 2.15 -17.38 4.63
CA ASN A 221 3.54 -17.00 4.88
C ASN A 221 3.83 -15.49 4.65
N GLY A 222 2.89 -14.63 5.07
CA GLY A 222 2.99 -13.17 4.92
C GLY A 222 2.74 -12.63 3.51
N ILE A 223 2.32 -13.48 2.56
CA ILE A 223 2.03 -13.07 1.19
C ILE A 223 0.52 -13.21 0.93
N LEU A 224 -0.13 -12.12 0.51
CA LEU A 224 -1.54 -12.13 0.14
C LEU A 224 -1.80 -13.11 -1.01
N ARG A 225 -2.63 -14.12 -0.75
CA ARG A 225 -3.06 -15.11 -1.75
C ARG A 225 -4.39 -14.76 -2.36
N LYS A 226 -5.35 -14.40 -1.53
CA LYS A 226 -6.74 -14.20 -1.95
C LYS A 226 -7.36 -13.01 -1.22
N THR A 227 -8.23 -12.30 -1.92
CA THR A 227 -9.10 -11.27 -1.33
C THR A 227 -10.55 -11.55 -1.75
N ILE A 228 -11.47 -11.42 -0.81
CA ILE A 228 -12.92 -11.46 -1.05
C ILE A 228 -13.50 -10.10 -0.66
N ALA A 229 -14.27 -9.50 -1.56
CA ALA A 229 -14.88 -8.21 -1.34
C ALA A 229 -16.26 -8.09 -2.01
N PRO A 230 -17.20 -7.31 -1.44
CA PRO A 230 -17.14 -6.67 -0.13
C PRO A 230 -17.11 -7.67 1.02
N ALA A 231 -16.30 -7.38 2.05
CA ALA A 231 -16.37 -8.08 3.32
C ALA A 231 -17.52 -7.50 4.16
N ILE A 232 -18.27 -8.39 4.82
CA ILE A 232 -19.38 -7.98 5.67
C ILE A 232 -18.85 -7.77 7.10
N LEU A 233 -19.00 -6.55 7.62
CA LEU A 233 -18.89 -6.21 9.04
C LEU A 233 -20.27 -5.84 9.57
N ASN A 234 -20.43 -5.87 10.90
CA ASN A 234 -21.64 -5.25 11.44
C ASN A 234 -21.57 -3.72 11.22
N ILE A 235 -22.73 -3.10 11.13
CA ILE A 235 -22.83 -1.69 10.73
C ILE A 235 -22.17 -0.70 11.74
N VAL A 236 -22.12 -1.07 13.01
CA VAL A 236 -21.52 -0.24 14.08
C VAL A 236 -20.00 -0.25 13.93
N ASP A 237 -19.42 -1.44 13.72
CA ASP A 237 -17.97 -1.61 13.55
C ASP A 237 -17.48 -0.96 12.24
N GLU A 238 -18.23 -1.09 11.16
CA GLU A 238 -17.89 -0.42 9.90
C GLU A 238 -17.91 1.10 10.05
N ARG A 239 -18.90 1.65 10.73
CA ARG A 239 -18.99 3.09 10.97
C ARG A 239 -17.85 3.60 11.82
N ASP A 240 -17.52 2.91 12.91
CA ASP A 240 -16.39 3.25 13.79
C ASP A 240 -15.08 3.20 13.05
N LEU A 241 -14.87 2.13 12.25
CA LEU A 241 -13.69 1.94 11.43
C LEU A 241 -13.51 3.07 10.40
N ARG A 242 -14.58 3.49 9.72
CA ARG A 242 -14.56 4.63 8.79
C ARG A 242 -14.19 5.93 9.51
N LEU A 243 -14.74 6.18 10.69
CA LEU A 243 -14.42 7.38 11.48
C LEU A 243 -12.95 7.42 11.89
N LYS A 244 -12.40 6.31 12.39
CA LYS A 244 -11.00 6.19 12.79
C LYS A 244 -10.07 6.34 11.59
N THR A 245 -10.40 5.72 10.46
CA THR A 245 -9.61 5.82 9.22
C THR A 245 -9.59 7.26 8.68
N LYS A 246 -10.71 7.95 8.73
CA LYS A 246 -10.79 9.38 8.36
C LYS A 246 -9.92 10.23 9.27
N LYS A 247 -10.00 10.03 10.59
CA LYS A 247 -9.16 10.73 11.57
C LYS A 247 -7.66 10.42 11.37
N LEU A 248 -7.31 9.18 11.05
CA LEU A 248 -5.94 8.79 10.69
C LEU A 248 -5.45 9.56 9.47
N SER A 249 -6.26 9.63 8.44
CA SER A 249 -6.00 10.41 7.23
C SER A 249 -5.78 11.91 7.52
N GLU A 250 -6.60 12.49 8.38
CA GLU A 250 -6.47 13.88 8.81
C GLU A 250 -5.17 14.13 9.58
N ASN A 251 -4.82 13.25 10.53
CA ASN A 251 -3.58 13.32 11.30
C ASN A 251 -2.33 13.19 10.40
N LEU A 252 -2.42 12.41 9.33
CA LEU A 252 -1.39 12.27 8.30
C LEU A 252 -1.32 13.49 7.36
N GLY A 253 -2.40 14.25 7.23
CA GLY A 253 -2.54 15.29 6.22
C GLY A 253 -2.63 14.70 4.81
N LEU A 254 -3.37 13.60 4.67
CA LEU A 254 -3.50 12.84 3.42
C LEU A 254 -4.27 13.61 2.35
N TYR A 255 -3.69 13.64 1.15
CA TYR A 255 -4.35 13.70 -0.14
C TYR A 255 -3.88 12.50 -0.94
N GLY A 256 -4.76 11.88 -1.73
CA GLY A 256 -4.48 10.62 -2.42
C GLY A 256 -5.28 9.46 -1.84
N ILE A 257 -4.69 8.28 -1.81
CA ILE A 257 -5.30 7.05 -1.29
C ILE A 257 -4.48 6.48 -0.13
N LEU A 258 -5.17 5.79 0.78
CA LEU A 258 -4.58 5.13 1.95
C LEU A 258 -5.30 3.81 2.20
N ALA A 259 -4.60 2.71 2.06
CA ALA A 259 -5.07 1.42 2.54
C ALA A 259 -4.65 1.24 4.01
N VAL A 260 -5.55 0.69 4.82
CA VAL A 260 -5.30 0.32 6.22
C VAL A 260 -5.57 -1.17 6.36
N GLU A 261 -4.58 -1.93 6.79
CA GLU A 261 -4.71 -3.35 7.11
C GLU A 261 -5.00 -3.56 8.59
N LEU A 262 -5.85 -4.52 8.88
CA LEU A 262 -6.46 -4.72 10.19
C LEU A 262 -6.67 -6.20 10.45
N PHE A 263 -6.63 -6.59 11.72
CA PHE A 263 -7.04 -7.90 12.21
C PHE A 263 -8.41 -7.80 12.88
N GLU A 264 -9.36 -8.64 12.50
CA GLU A 264 -10.56 -8.90 13.28
C GLU A 264 -10.27 -10.08 14.22
N LEU A 265 -10.22 -9.82 15.53
CA LEU A 265 -9.94 -10.82 16.53
C LEU A 265 -11.12 -11.77 16.74
N LEU A 266 -10.92 -12.84 17.53
CA LEU A 266 -11.95 -13.84 17.82
C LEU A 266 -13.12 -13.24 18.62
N ASP A 267 -12.87 -12.22 19.42
CA ASP A 267 -13.90 -11.47 20.17
C ASP A 267 -14.64 -10.42 19.33
N GLY A 268 -14.28 -10.29 18.05
CA GLY A 268 -14.84 -9.31 17.11
C GLY A 268 -14.20 -7.94 17.15
N SER A 269 -13.25 -7.69 18.06
CA SER A 269 -12.54 -6.40 18.09
C SER A 269 -11.62 -6.26 16.87
N ILE A 270 -11.46 -5.01 16.38
CA ILE A 270 -10.61 -4.70 15.23
C ILE A 270 -9.33 -4.03 15.71
N VAL A 271 -8.19 -4.58 15.31
CA VAL A 271 -6.84 -4.15 15.67
C VAL A 271 -6.07 -3.73 14.43
N PHE A 272 -5.38 -2.62 14.53
CA PHE A 272 -4.56 -2.04 13.46
C PHE A 272 -3.31 -2.89 13.21
N ASN A 273 -2.98 -3.10 11.93
CA ASN A 273 -1.74 -3.73 11.51
C ASN A 273 -0.78 -2.70 10.88
N GLU A 274 -1.08 -2.24 9.65
CA GLU A 274 -0.21 -1.32 8.91
C GLU A 274 -1.01 -0.44 7.93
N ILE A 275 -0.34 0.58 7.36
CA ILE A 275 -0.88 1.42 6.29
C ILE A 275 -0.05 1.33 5.01
N ALA A 276 -0.71 1.53 3.88
CA ALA A 276 -0.06 1.69 2.59
C ALA A 276 -0.61 2.95 1.88
N PRO A 277 0.21 4.02 1.73
CA PRO A 277 -0.20 5.27 1.08
C PRO A 277 -0.08 5.17 -0.45
N ARG A 278 -0.61 4.13 -1.04
CA ARG A 278 -0.53 3.77 -2.46
C ARG A 278 -1.62 2.76 -2.82
N PRO A 279 -1.83 2.45 -4.11
CA PRO A 279 -2.65 1.30 -4.49
C PRO A 279 -2.19 0.03 -3.75
N HIS A 280 -3.13 -0.75 -3.28
CA HIS A 280 -2.86 -1.92 -2.47
C HIS A 280 -3.38 -3.19 -3.13
N ASN A 281 -2.65 -4.30 -2.97
CA ASN A 281 -2.96 -5.58 -3.60
C ASN A 281 -4.36 -6.09 -3.21
N SER A 282 -4.78 -5.88 -1.96
CA SER A 282 -6.12 -6.26 -1.48
C SER A 282 -7.29 -5.50 -2.15
N PHE A 283 -7.00 -4.51 -3.00
CA PHE A 283 -7.99 -3.75 -3.77
C PHE A 283 -7.87 -3.94 -5.29
N HIS A 284 -7.11 -4.93 -5.77
CA HIS A 284 -7.03 -5.20 -7.22
C HIS A 284 -8.36 -5.69 -7.80
N TRP A 285 -9.22 -6.31 -7.00
CA TRP A 285 -10.58 -6.68 -7.39
C TRP A 285 -11.41 -5.49 -7.88
N THR A 286 -11.08 -4.26 -7.44
CA THR A 286 -11.79 -3.03 -7.84
C THR A 286 -11.68 -2.72 -9.33
N LEU A 287 -10.70 -3.29 -10.04
CA LEU A 287 -10.56 -3.14 -11.50
C LEU A 287 -11.80 -3.63 -12.26
N ASN A 288 -12.51 -4.60 -11.71
CA ASN A 288 -13.70 -5.20 -12.31
C ASN A 288 -14.93 -5.07 -11.42
N GLY A 289 -14.72 -5.05 -10.11
CA GLY A 289 -15.79 -5.08 -9.10
C GLY A 289 -16.37 -3.72 -8.74
N CYS A 290 -15.84 -2.62 -9.30
CA CYS A 290 -16.28 -1.27 -8.99
C CYS A 290 -16.42 -0.41 -10.26
N ASP A 291 -17.22 0.64 -10.17
CA ASP A 291 -17.35 1.66 -11.23
C ASP A 291 -16.07 2.51 -11.42
N ASN A 292 -15.28 2.65 -10.35
CA ASN A 292 -13.94 3.22 -10.38
C ASN A 292 -12.99 2.32 -9.60
N SER A 293 -11.88 1.93 -10.21
CA SER A 293 -10.83 1.19 -9.52
C SER A 293 -10.02 2.07 -8.57
N GLN A 294 -9.24 1.45 -7.68
CA GLN A 294 -8.30 2.19 -6.83
C GLN A 294 -7.33 3.08 -7.63
N PHE A 295 -6.97 2.65 -8.84
CA PHE A 295 -6.10 3.40 -9.74
C PHE A 295 -6.84 4.60 -10.36
N ASP A 296 -8.09 4.44 -10.77
CA ASP A 296 -8.93 5.53 -11.26
C ASP A 296 -9.14 6.60 -10.18
N ILE A 297 -9.40 6.19 -8.94
CA ILE A 297 -9.53 7.09 -7.79
C ILE A 297 -8.21 7.80 -7.48
N LEU A 298 -7.06 7.11 -7.53
CA LEU A 298 -5.76 7.77 -7.35
C LEU A 298 -5.55 8.89 -8.39
N ILE A 299 -5.80 8.63 -9.68
CA ILE A 299 -5.70 9.66 -10.71
C ILE A 299 -6.65 10.82 -10.43
N ARG A 300 -7.89 10.56 -10.04
CA ARG A 300 -8.86 11.61 -9.67
C ARG A 300 -8.36 12.46 -8.50
N THR A 301 -7.85 11.83 -7.45
CA THR A 301 -7.33 12.54 -6.26
C THR A 301 -6.10 13.38 -6.59
N MET A 302 -5.19 12.88 -7.42
CA MET A 302 -4.02 13.61 -7.88
C MET A 302 -4.39 14.85 -8.70
N CYS A 303 -5.44 14.75 -9.52
CA CYS A 303 -5.86 15.80 -10.45
C CYS A 303 -6.91 16.76 -9.87
N GLY A 304 -7.26 16.64 -8.59
CA GLY A 304 -8.29 17.50 -7.96
C GLY A 304 -9.68 17.30 -8.55
N LEU A 305 -9.97 16.10 -9.06
CA LEU A 305 -11.29 15.74 -9.54
C LEU A 305 -12.15 15.22 -8.37
N PRO A 306 -13.48 15.50 -8.37
CA PRO A 306 -14.36 15.07 -7.30
C PRO A 306 -14.39 13.54 -7.16
N VAL A 307 -14.42 13.09 -5.91
CA VAL A 307 -14.54 11.68 -5.52
C VAL A 307 -15.68 11.50 -4.52
N LYS A 308 -16.20 10.31 -4.40
CA LYS A 308 -17.23 9.90 -3.43
C LYS A 308 -17.06 8.42 -3.14
N ASP A 309 -17.76 7.89 -2.14
CA ASP A 309 -17.80 6.46 -1.86
C ASP A 309 -17.98 5.64 -3.12
N VAL A 310 -17.12 4.64 -3.30
CA VAL A 310 -17.17 3.70 -4.42
C VAL A 310 -18.08 2.54 -4.04
N LYS A 311 -18.89 2.09 -4.98
CA LYS A 311 -19.78 0.94 -4.80
C LYS A 311 -19.26 -0.26 -5.57
N SER A 312 -19.45 -1.43 -4.98
CA SER A 312 -19.23 -2.70 -5.69
C SER A 312 -20.45 -3.03 -6.56
N ASN A 313 -20.19 -3.62 -7.72
CA ASN A 313 -21.22 -4.18 -8.61
C ASN A 313 -21.50 -5.67 -8.34
N GLY A 314 -21.15 -6.18 -7.18
CA GLY A 314 -21.35 -7.56 -6.75
C GLY A 314 -20.27 -8.00 -5.77
N LYS A 315 -20.20 -9.30 -5.52
CA LYS A 315 -19.16 -9.91 -4.70
C LYS A 315 -18.06 -10.48 -5.58
N TRP A 316 -16.81 -10.20 -5.21
CA TRP A 316 -15.63 -10.51 -6.02
C TRP A 316 -14.59 -11.28 -5.22
N GLU A 317 -13.90 -12.15 -5.92
CA GLU A 317 -12.68 -12.80 -5.47
C GLU A 317 -11.51 -12.35 -6.33
N MET A 318 -10.42 -11.96 -5.69
CA MET A 318 -9.13 -11.72 -6.33
C MET A 318 -8.15 -12.78 -5.84
N THR A 319 -7.47 -13.45 -6.76
CA THR A 319 -6.42 -14.45 -6.47
C THR A 319 -5.10 -14.00 -7.08
N ASN A 320 -4.05 -13.88 -6.25
CA ASN A 320 -2.71 -13.53 -6.71
C ASN A 320 -2.03 -14.71 -7.41
N LEU A 321 -1.39 -14.44 -8.53
CA LEU A 321 -0.48 -15.36 -9.23
C LEU A 321 0.93 -15.12 -8.72
N ILE A 322 1.48 -16.09 -7.98
CA ILE A 322 2.76 -15.95 -7.28
C ILE A 322 3.73 -17.04 -7.74
N GLY A 323 4.93 -16.62 -8.10
CA GLY A 323 5.96 -17.53 -8.59
C GLY A 323 5.56 -18.20 -9.90
N GLN A 324 5.73 -19.52 -9.99
CA GLN A 324 5.29 -20.31 -11.14
C GLN A 324 3.74 -20.36 -11.16
N TYR A 325 3.14 -19.78 -12.17
CA TYR A 325 1.69 -19.58 -12.25
C TYR A 325 1.05 -20.20 -13.50
N GLU A 326 1.82 -20.79 -14.37
CA GLU A 326 1.38 -21.32 -15.67
C GLU A 326 0.31 -22.40 -15.51
N ASN A 327 0.45 -23.26 -14.49
CA ASN A 327 -0.54 -24.30 -14.19
C ASN A 327 -1.87 -23.67 -13.77
N ILE A 328 -1.83 -22.59 -12.96
CA ILE A 328 -3.05 -21.90 -12.51
C ILE A 328 -3.76 -21.29 -13.72
N ILE A 329 -3.01 -20.67 -14.66
CA ILE A 329 -3.60 -20.14 -15.90
C ILE A 329 -4.20 -21.26 -16.73
N SER A 330 -3.49 -22.39 -16.87
CA SER A 330 -3.99 -23.54 -17.64
C SER A 330 -5.29 -24.11 -17.08
N GLU A 331 -5.46 -24.13 -15.76
CA GLU A 331 -6.68 -24.57 -15.09
C GLU A 331 -7.80 -23.53 -15.21
N THR A 332 -7.47 -22.27 -14.97
CA THR A 332 -8.45 -21.16 -14.97
C THR A 332 -8.85 -20.70 -16.36
N SER A 333 -8.02 -20.94 -17.39
CA SER A 333 -8.38 -20.61 -18.79
C SER A 333 -9.60 -21.37 -19.32
N LYS A 334 -9.99 -22.45 -18.65
CA LYS A 334 -11.23 -23.22 -18.93
C LYS A 334 -12.49 -22.55 -18.39
N ASP A 335 -12.33 -21.62 -17.44
CA ASP A 335 -13.42 -20.86 -16.82
C ASP A 335 -13.37 -19.42 -17.32
N GLN A 336 -14.33 -19.05 -18.19
CA GLN A 336 -14.42 -17.73 -18.81
C GLN A 336 -14.77 -16.61 -17.82
N ASP A 337 -15.19 -16.96 -16.60
CA ASP A 337 -15.56 -15.99 -15.57
C ASP A 337 -14.33 -15.35 -14.89
N TYR A 338 -13.14 -15.91 -15.08
CA TYR A 338 -11.90 -15.29 -14.58
C TYR A 338 -11.37 -14.21 -15.51
N ILE A 339 -11.04 -13.06 -14.93
CA ILE A 339 -10.39 -11.94 -15.63
C ILE A 339 -8.91 -11.92 -15.21
N LEU A 340 -8.04 -12.18 -16.18
CA LEU A 340 -6.60 -12.32 -15.97
C LEU A 340 -5.86 -10.98 -16.12
N TYR A 341 -5.00 -10.68 -15.17
CA TYR A 341 -4.05 -9.58 -15.20
C TYR A 341 -2.63 -10.08 -15.02
N LEU A 342 -1.84 -10.14 -16.08
CA LEU A 342 -0.41 -10.41 -16.03
C LEU A 342 0.37 -9.10 -16.01
N TYR A 343 1.33 -9.03 -15.09
CA TYR A 343 2.10 -7.79 -14.92
C TYR A 343 3.16 -7.60 -15.99
N GLY A 344 3.62 -8.67 -16.66
CA GLY A 344 4.64 -8.60 -17.70
C GLY A 344 6.05 -8.51 -17.14
N LYS A 345 6.29 -9.11 -15.96
CA LYS A 345 7.63 -9.24 -15.38
C LYS A 345 8.45 -10.30 -16.13
N HIS A 346 9.74 -10.04 -16.33
CA HIS A 346 10.62 -10.93 -17.09
C HIS A 346 11.00 -12.19 -16.34
N GLU A 347 11.20 -12.07 -15.01
CA GLU A 347 11.67 -13.20 -14.20
C GLU A 347 10.59 -13.68 -13.22
N THR A 348 10.33 -14.97 -13.25
CA THR A 348 9.51 -15.66 -12.25
C THR A 348 10.38 -16.09 -11.08
N LYS A 349 10.09 -15.61 -9.87
CA LYS A 349 10.80 -15.96 -8.62
C LYS A 349 9.83 -16.44 -7.55
N PRO A 350 10.20 -17.38 -6.66
CA PRO A 350 9.38 -17.74 -5.51
C PRO A 350 8.94 -16.51 -4.73
N GLY A 351 7.67 -16.43 -4.35
CA GLY A 351 7.11 -15.29 -3.62
C GLY A 351 6.82 -14.04 -4.44
N ARG A 352 7.29 -13.95 -5.69
CA ARG A 352 7.06 -12.78 -6.54
C ARG A 352 5.66 -12.79 -7.13
N LYS A 353 4.94 -11.68 -6.95
CA LYS A 353 3.61 -11.46 -7.55
C LYS A 353 3.78 -11.23 -9.06
N MET A 354 3.26 -12.13 -9.87
CA MET A 354 3.38 -12.12 -11.34
C MET A 354 2.12 -11.61 -12.03
N GLY A 355 0.99 -11.70 -11.35
CA GLY A 355 -0.32 -11.30 -11.85
C GLY A 355 -1.39 -11.50 -10.81
N HIS A 356 -2.64 -11.33 -11.21
CA HIS A 356 -3.81 -11.72 -10.43
C HIS A 356 -4.98 -12.11 -11.34
N LEU A 357 -5.92 -12.81 -10.76
CA LEU A 357 -7.19 -13.17 -11.35
C LEU A 357 -8.30 -12.49 -10.56
N ASN A 358 -9.27 -11.92 -11.25
CA ASN A 358 -10.51 -11.45 -10.64
C ASN A 358 -11.67 -12.30 -11.13
N LYS A 359 -12.58 -12.69 -10.22
CA LYS A 359 -13.80 -13.41 -10.53
C LYS A 359 -14.96 -12.83 -9.74
N GLN A 360 -16.08 -12.59 -10.40
CA GLN A 360 -17.32 -12.31 -9.69
C GLN A 360 -17.85 -13.61 -9.09
N ILE A 361 -18.18 -13.57 -7.81
CA ILE A 361 -18.75 -14.69 -7.06
C ILE A 361 -20.13 -14.29 -6.57
N SER A 362 -21.05 -15.25 -6.57
CA SER A 362 -22.45 -15.03 -6.21
C SER A 362 -22.64 -14.55 -4.77
#